data_c547809c8fe323459c8dd4fb6089109e
#
_entry.id   c547809c8fe323459c8dd4fb6089109e
#
_cell.length_a   1.000
_cell.length_b   1.000
_cell.length_c   1.000
_cell.angle_alpha   90.00
_cell.angle_beta   90.00
_cell.angle_gamma   90.00
#
_symmetry.space_group_name_H-M   'P 1'
#
loop_
_entity.id
_entity.type
_entity.pdbx_description
1 polymer ?
#
loop_
_entity_poly.entity_id
_entity_poly.type
_entity_poly.pdbx_seq_one_letter_code
_entity_poly.pdbx_strand_id
1 'polypeptide(L)'
;MKQSILGAWGGILLSLSLLSAHVTAQTIRITYPESRAVFQRNLDQTSIIYVSGNYFQPIDSVQARLVFENPGQGLSTNWQTVQRNPQGGVFQGPVRGTTGWYRLEVRAFTGRNIIGEDVIRKVGIGEVFIITGQSNAQGFQDLGAAGAADDRVNCVDYDNFANSSLADPPAPKFQQLSAGALIGPRGQSAWCWGILGDLIAKQYNCPVLFINTAWAGTTIRNWVESSRGQVAKNIFAIGTPNENFPTGMPYGNLIIALRYYCSLFGLRAVLWQQGETDNVPLNLQRKEYADAMQFLVNQTRADTDRYPAWILARSSYNQGKVSPSIIQAQSDVIGTYNNNVLPGPFTDPIQIPRPGDNVHFGGDGLRQLAQAWYNTMDAIFFTSSLPLLPLPQPAITTTCAANGSAVTVRLPDGYSSYSWRSGEKTQALTISTPGVYRATLKDLKGNTFLSPAVEITNPIRPATPTITLARQPGTPATGDQQVCSDSVLTLTGNAPSDIRLIWNTGAITRTLSVGAAGAYTVQASNLFGCRSVQSAPVNLVVRPRLIIPIISQAGTYSLKATVPAESGFGDFFDWRRGSNALQNQNTSI
;
A
#
# COMPACT_ATOMS: atom_id res chain seq x y z
N MET A 1 -69.36 -22.04 -35.57
CA MET A 1 -69.35 -20.78 -36.35
C MET A 1 -67.98 -20.13 -36.20
N LYS A 2 -67.31 -19.98 -37.31
CA LYS A 2 -66.02 -19.37 -37.47
C LYS A 2 -66.13 -17.85 -37.29
N GLN A 3 -65.23 -17.20 -36.59
CA GLN A 3 -64.76 -15.84 -36.91
C GLN A 3 -63.34 -15.66 -36.50
N SER A 4 -62.49 -15.44 -37.47
CA SER A 4 -61.07 -15.03 -37.42
C SER A 4 -60.97 -13.56 -37.15
N ILE A 5 -59.99 -13.15 -36.26
CA ILE A 5 -59.54 -11.78 -36.15
C ILE A 5 -58.04 -11.78 -36.35
N LEU A 6 -57.60 -11.12 -37.43
CA LEU A 6 -56.24 -10.76 -37.70
C LEU A 6 -55.78 -9.67 -36.66
N GLY A 7 -54.69 -9.90 -35.98
CA GLY A 7 -54.03 -8.90 -35.18
C GLY A 7 -52.66 -8.54 -35.79
N ALA A 8 -52.50 -7.27 -36.10
CA ALA A 8 -51.31 -6.70 -36.71
C ALA A 8 -50.11 -6.74 -35.76
N TRP A 9 -48.96 -7.20 -36.25
CA TRP A 9 -47.67 -7.13 -35.55
C TRP A 9 -47.01 -5.78 -35.82
N GLY A 10 -47.04 -4.90 -34.83
CA GLY A 10 -46.23 -3.70 -34.82
C GLY A 10 -44.84 -4.00 -34.26
N GLY A 11 -43.86 -4.07 -35.13
CA GLY A 11 -42.45 -4.23 -34.72
C GLY A 11 -41.92 -2.96 -34.10
N ILE A 12 -41.62 -2.99 -32.80
CA ILE A 12 -40.84 -1.94 -32.11
C ILE A 12 -39.35 -2.27 -32.31
N LEU A 13 -38.70 -1.53 -33.19
CA LEU A 13 -37.25 -1.50 -33.30
C LEU A 13 -36.69 -0.79 -32.06
N LEU A 14 -36.23 -1.56 -31.07
CA LEU A 14 -35.43 -1.06 -29.98
C LEU A 14 -34.00 -0.79 -30.49
N SER A 15 -33.67 0.46 -30.77
CA SER A 15 -32.28 0.89 -31.02
C SER A 15 -31.47 0.77 -29.74
N LEU A 16 -30.72 -0.33 -29.57
CA LEU A 16 -29.68 -0.43 -28.57
C LEU A 16 -28.55 0.55 -28.94
N SER A 17 -28.56 1.73 -28.34
CA SER A 17 -27.36 2.58 -28.30
C SER A 17 -26.35 1.91 -27.39
N LEU A 18 -25.33 1.25 -27.94
CA LEU A 18 -24.14 0.81 -27.27
C LEU A 18 -23.41 2.07 -26.77
N LEU A 19 -23.68 2.46 -25.53
CA LEU A 19 -22.80 3.36 -24.79
C LEU A 19 -21.48 2.62 -24.59
N SER A 20 -20.51 2.89 -25.45
CA SER A 20 -19.11 2.52 -25.23
C SER A 20 -18.66 3.24 -23.97
N ALA A 21 -18.76 2.58 -22.81
CA ALA A 21 -18.05 3.03 -21.61
C ALA A 21 -16.56 3.03 -21.97
N HIS A 22 -16.00 4.19 -22.19
CA HIS A 22 -14.56 4.37 -22.24
C HIS A 22 -14.05 4.05 -20.84
N VAL A 23 -13.58 2.84 -20.62
CA VAL A 23 -12.77 2.49 -19.46
C VAL A 23 -11.50 3.31 -19.61
N THR A 24 -11.46 4.50 -19.01
CA THR A 24 -10.22 5.26 -18.89
C THR A 24 -9.27 4.41 -18.06
N ALA A 25 -8.16 4.00 -18.65
CA ALA A 25 -7.13 3.25 -17.95
C ALA A 25 -6.73 4.02 -16.69
N GLN A 26 -6.79 3.37 -15.54
CA GLN A 26 -6.46 3.96 -14.25
C GLN A 26 -5.00 4.46 -14.28
N THR A 27 -4.78 5.76 -14.06
CA THR A 27 -3.46 6.38 -14.13
C THR A 27 -2.61 6.12 -12.89
N ILE A 28 -3.26 6.06 -11.72
CA ILE A 28 -2.62 5.86 -10.42
C ILE A 28 -3.50 4.95 -9.57
N ARG A 29 -2.87 4.09 -8.74
CA ARG A 29 -3.57 3.18 -7.85
C ARG A 29 -2.84 3.05 -6.52
N ILE A 30 -3.54 3.21 -5.41
CA ILE A 30 -3.02 2.97 -4.06
C ILE A 30 -2.99 1.45 -3.83
N THR A 31 -1.87 0.93 -3.32
CA THR A 31 -1.70 -0.50 -2.99
C THR A 31 -1.40 -0.73 -1.50
N TYR A 32 -1.21 0.34 -0.74
CA TYR A 32 -1.06 0.35 0.71
C TYR A 32 -1.32 1.78 1.23
N PRO A 33 -2.02 1.93 2.37
CA PRO A 33 -2.57 0.89 3.23
C PRO A 33 -3.81 0.22 2.64
N GLU A 34 -4.27 -0.86 3.28
CA GLU A 34 -5.56 -1.46 3.01
C GLU A 34 -6.68 -0.66 3.71
N SER A 35 -7.91 -0.80 3.20
CA SER A 35 -9.10 -0.27 3.88
C SER A 35 -9.19 -0.80 5.31
N ARG A 36 -9.70 0.01 6.24
CA ARG A 36 -9.85 -0.28 7.67
C ARG A 36 -8.53 -0.44 8.46
N ALA A 37 -7.37 -0.15 7.86
CA ALA A 37 -6.12 -0.05 8.59
C ALA A 37 -6.18 1.11 9.59
N VAL A 38 -5.74 0.87 10.83
CA VAL A 38 -5.59 1.89 11.88
C VAL A 38 -4.13 2.00 12.26
N PHE A 39 -3.59 3.21 12.21
CA PHE A 39 -2.23 3.52 12.59
C PHE A 39 -2.21 4.11 13.99
N GLN A 40 -1.35 3.57 14.85
CA GLN A 40 -1.22 3.99 16.24
C GLN A 40 -0.86 5.47 16.33
N ARG A 41 -1.71 6.24 17.03
CA ARG A 41 -1.43 7.65 17.33
C ARG A 41 -0.39 7.80 18.44
N ASN A 42 0.39 8.87 18.36
CA ASN A 42 1.32 9.29 19.39
C ASN A 42 0.59 10.05 20.55
N LEU A 43 1.33 10.46 21.56
CA LEU A 43 0.79 11.25 22.70
C LEU A 43 0.27 12.63 22.27
N ASP A 44 0.85 13.23 21.22
CA ASP A 44 0.40 14.48 20.60
C ASP A 44 -0.80 14.31 19.65
N GLN A 45 -1.44 13.14 19.64
CA GLN A 45 -2.58 12.78 18.80
C GLN A 45 -2.26 12.68 17.29
N THR A 46 -0.99 12.65 16.91
CA THR A 46 -0.57 12.53 15.50
C THR A 46 -0.10 11.12 15.16
N SER A 47 -0.07 10.80 13.87
CA SER A 47 0.62 9.63 13.32
C SER A 47 1.06 9.85 11.88
N ILE A 48 1.84 8.90 11.39
CA ILE A 48 2.28 8.82 9.99
C ILE A 48 1.62 7.59 9.36
N ILE A 49 0.91 7.81 8.26
CA ILE A 49 0.43 6.77 7.38
C ILE A 49 1.44 6.65 6.24
N TYR A 50 2.11 5.51 6.11
CA TYR A 50 2.92 5.25 4.93
C TYR A 50 2.00 4.83 3.79
N VAL A 51 2.12 5.51 2.66
CA VAL A 51 1.29 5.29 1.47
C VAL A 51 2.17 4.79 0.34
N SER A 52 1.75 3.78 -0.37
CA SER A 52 2.39 3.34 -1.60
C SER A 52 1.38 2.89 -2.64
N GLY A 53 1.79 2.93 -3.90
CA GLY A 53 0.95 2.52 -5.00
C GLY A 53 1.68 2.45 -6.33
N ASN A 54 0.93 2.18 -7.39
CA ASN A 54 1.43 2.12 -8.75
C ASN A 54 0.91 3.30 -9.56
N TYR A 55 1.70 3.74 -10.53
CA TYR A 55 1.28 4.63 -11.59
C TYR A 55 1.59 3.99 -12.95
N PHE A 56 0.75 4.29 -13.94
CA PHE A 56 0.72 3.59 -15.22
C PHE A 56 1.06 4.47 -16.41
N GLN A 57 1.40 5.74 -16.18
CA GLN A 57 1.93 6.67 -17.17
C GLN A 57 2.92 7.62 -16.50
N PRO A 58 3.83 8.28 -17.26
CA PRO A 58 4.83 9.18 -16.67
C PRO A 58 4.20 10.30 -15.85
N ILE A 59 4.68 10.45 -14.62
CA ILE A 59 4.25 11.48 -13.66
C ILE A 59 5.45 12.22 -13.07
N ASP A 60 5.24 13.46 -12.64
CA ASP A 60 6.28 14.28 -12.03
C ASP A 60 6.18 14.29 -10.49
N SER A 61 4.99 14.12 -9.95
CA SER A 61 4.79 14.08 -8.51
C SER A 61 3.48 13.40 -8.11
N VAL A 62 3.46 12.95 -6.86
CA VAL A 62 2.28 12.41 -6.18
C VAL A 62 2.03 13.21 -4.92
N GLN A 63 0.78 13.58 -4.70
CA GLN A 63 0.29 14.18 -3.47
C GLN A 63 -0.80 13.32 -2.86
N ALA A 64 -0.92 13.38 -1.53
CA ALA A 64 -1.99 12.74 -0.79
C ALA A 64 -2.55 13.66 0.29
N ARG A 65 -3.78 13.39 0.70
CA ARG A 65 -4.42 14.03 1.86
C ARG A 65 -5.35 13.08 2.57
N LEU A 66 -5.64 13.39 3.83
CA LEU A 66 -6.65 12.72 4.63
C LEU A 66 -7.89 13.63 4.66
N VAL A 67 -9.04 13.06 4.33
CA VAL A 67 -10.33 13.76 4.43
C VAL A 67 -11.21 12.93 5.37
N PHE A 68 -11.78 13.54 6.41
CA PHE A 68 -12.61 12.79 7.36
C PHE A 68 -13.73 12.04 6.63
N GLU A 69 -14.01 10.82 7.07
CA GLU A 69 -15.03 9.96 6.46
C GLU A 69 -16.44 10.52 6.70
N ASN A 70 -16.70 10.96 7.94
CA ASN A 70 -17.94 11.66 8.31
C ASN A 70 -17.60 12.90 9.16
N PRO A 71 -18.44 13.94 9.15
CA PRO A 71 -18.26 15.12 9.98
C PRO A 71 -18.01 14.75 11.45
N GLY A 72 -17.01 15.40 12.06
CA GLY A 72 -16.63 15.15 13.46
C GLY A 72 -15.69 13.94 13.68
N GLN A 73 -15.35 13.16 12.67
CA GLN A 73 -14.48 12.00 12.81
C GLN A 73 -12.99 12.31 12.50
N GLY A 74 -12.54 13.53 12.75
CA GLY A 74 -11.16 13.96 12.55
C GLY A 74 -11.06 15.30 11.82
N LEU A 75 -9.82 15.74 11.57
CA LEU A 75 -9.51 16.96 10.83
C LEU A 75 -8.90 16.61 9.47
N SER A 76 -9.51 17.12 8.39
CA SER A 76 -8.94 16.95 7.05
C SER A 76 -7.60 17.68 6.94
N THR A 77 -6.65 17.08 6.25
CA THR A 77 -5.35 17.71 5.99
C THR A 77 -5.36 18.45 4.65
N ASN A 78 -4.42 19.38 4.50
CA ASN A 78 -4.04 19.87 3.19
C ASN A 78 -3.36 18.75 2.38
N TRP A 79 -3.23 18.95 1.06
CA TRP A 79 -2.44 18.10 0.20
C TRP A 79 -0.96 18.12 0.62
N GLN A 80 -0.39 16.94 0.83
CA GLN A 80 1.01 16.71 1.19
C GLN A 80 1.71 16.03 0.02
N THR A 81 2.94 16.44 -0.29
CA THR A 81 3.75 15.75 -1.31
C THR A 81 4.21 14.41 -0.76
N VAL A 82 3.76 13.32 -1.38
CA VAL A 82 4.20 11.96 -1.08
C VAL A 82 5.56 11.70 -1.72
N GLN A 83 5.67 11.97 -3.02
CA GLN A 83 6.91 11.76 -3.76
C GLN A 83 7.02 12.70 -4.96
N ARG A 84 8.26 13.17 -5.23
CA ARG A 84 8.63 13.89 -6.45
C ARG A 84 9.44 12.97 -7.36
N ASN A 85 9.24 13.10 -8.68
CA ASN A 85 9.92 12.32 -9.72
C ASN A 85 9.97 10.81 -9.40
N PRO A 86 8.82 10.15 -9.12
CA PRO A 86 8.81 8.72 -8.83
C PRO A 86 9.34 7.94 -10.03
N GLN A 87 9.98 6.81 -9.76
CA GLN A 87 10.59 5.94 -10.76
C GLN A 87 10.09 4.51 -10.62
N GLY A 88 10.15 3.73 -11.69
CA GLY A 88 9.85 2.31 -11.64
C GLY A 88 8.38 1.95 -11.49
N GLY A 89 7.46 2.83 -11.92
CA GLY A 89 6.02 2.55 -11.87
C GLY A 89 5.41 2.53 -10.46
N VAL A 90 6.19 2.91 -9.42
CA VAL A 90 5.74 2.92 -8.02
C VAL A 90 5.96 4.27 -7.37
N PHE A 91 5.08 4.63 -6.46
CA PHE A 91 5.26 5.76 -5.55
C PHE A 91 5.12 5.31 -4.11
N GLN A 92 5.79 6.01 -3.21
CA GLN A 92 5.64 5.81 -1.78
C GLN A 92 6.07 7.03 -0.98
N GLY A 93 5.54 7.17 0.22
CA GLY A 93 5.94 8.20 1.16
C GLY A 93 5.00 8.35 2.34
N PRO A 94 5.35 9.22 3.29
CA PRO A 94 4.56 9.48 4.49
C PRO A 94 3.44 10.49 4.23
N VAL A 95 2.30 10.27 4.88
CA VAL A 95 1.22 11.24 5.04
C VAL A 95 0.98 11.44 6.52
N ARG A 96 1.11 12.66 7.01
CA ARG A 96 0.91 13.00 8.42
C ARG A 96 -0.53 13.43 8.65
N GLY A 97 -1.09 12.99 9.78
CA GLY A 97 -2.43 13.38 10.20
C GLY A 97 -2.60 13.33 11.71
N THR A 98 -3.75 13.77 12.17
CA THR A 98 -4.18 13.68 13.57
C THR A 98 -5.13 12.52 13.76
N THR A 99 -5.50 12.23 15.00
CA THR A 99 -6.54 11.24 15.33
C THR A 99 -7.79 11.44 14.49
N GLY A 100 -8.28 10.35 13.88
CA GLY A 100 -9.50 10.40 13.07
C GLY A 100 -9.72 9.18 12.17
N TRP A 101 -10.86 9.21 11.49
CA TRP A 101 -11.30 8.20 10.52
C TRP A 101 -11.46 8.85 9.15
N TYR A 102 -10.71 8.37 8.15
CA TYR A 102 -10.46 9.10 6.93
C TYR A 102 -10.70 8.28 5.67
N ARG A 103 -10.99 8.97 4.57
CA ARG A 103 -10.60 8.52 3.25
C ARG A 103 -9.24 9.13 2.93
N LEU A 104 -8.33 8.31 2.45
CA LEU A 104 -7.03 8.69 1.94
C LEU A 104 -7.18 8.96 0.44
N GLU A 105 -6.98 10.19 0.02
CA GLU A 105 -7.04 10.62 -1.37
C GLU A 105 -5.63 10.84 -1.89
N VAL A 106 -5.35 10.33 -3.09
CA VAL A 106 -4.06 10.46 -3.79
C VAL A 106 -4.30 11.05 -5.17
N ARG A 107 -3.42 11.93 -5.62
CA ARG A 107 -3.43 12.50 -6.98
C ARG A 107 -2.04 12.56 -7.59
N ALA A 108 -1.98 12.33 -8.91
CA ALA A 108 -0.76 12.34 -9.72
C ALA A 108 -0.73 13.55 -10.65
N PHE A 109 0.47 14.10 -10.87
CA PHE A 109 0.68 15.28 -11.70
C PHE A 109 1.67 15.04 -12.84
N THR A 110 1.42 15.71 -13.96
CA THR A 110 2.41 16.02 -14.99
C THR A 110 2.41 17.54 -15.18
N GLY A 111 3.54 18.17 -14.85
CA GLY A 111 3.62 19.62 -14.73
C GLY A 111 2.66 20.16 -13.66
N ARG A 112 1.68 20.96 -14.08
CA ARG A 112 0.63 21.52 -13.20
C ARG A 112 -0.71 20.78 -13.29
N ASN A 113 -0.83 19.79 -14.18
CA ASN A 113 -2.08 19.12 -14.47
C ASN A 113 -2.23 17.86 -13.60
N ILE A 114 -3.38 17.69 -12.98
CA ILE A 114 -3.79 16.43 -12.37
C ILE A 114 -4.15 15.47 -13.50
N ILE A 115 -3.49 14.30 -13.54
CA ILE A 115 -3.69 13.30 -14.59
C ILE A 115 -4.31 12.00 -14.07
N GLY A 116 -4.49 11.88 -12.77
CA GLY A 116 -5.15 10.73 -12.15
C GLY A 116 -5.31 10.89 -10.65
N GLU A 117 -6.32 10.24 -10.13
CA GLU A 117 -6.66 10.21 -8.70
C GLU A 117 -7.07 8.81 -8.29
N ASP A 118 -6.86 8.49 -7.01
CA ASP A 118 -7.35 7.26 -6.39
C ASP A 118 -7.68 7.50 -4.91
N VAL A 119 -8.55 6.66 -4.34
CA VAL A 119 -9.07 6.82 -2.99
C VAL A 119 -9.19 5.48 -2.28
N ILE A 120 -8.66 5.41 -1.07
CA ILE A 120 -8.98 4.34 -0.11
C ILE A 120 -9.81 4.93 1.01
N ARG A 121 -10.97 4.33 1.26
CA ARG A 121 -11.86 4.72 2.35
C ARG A 121 -11.55 3.96 3.63
N LYS A 122 -11.94 4.58 4.77
CA LYS A 122 -11.85 3.97 6.08
C LYS A 122 -10.42 3.63 6.49
N VAL A 123 -9.55 4.64 6.51
CA VAL A 123 -8.20 4.57 7.06
C VAL A 123 -8.14 5.39 8.33
N GLY A 124 -7.56 4.84 9.40
CA GLY A 124 -7.60 5.43 10.74
C GLY A 124 -6.25 5.86 11.31
N ILE A 125 -6.29 6.91 12.11
CA ILE A 125 -5.26 7.24 13.09
C ILE A 125 -5.93 7.15 14.46
N GLY A 126 -5.53 6.17 15.28
CA GLY A 126 -6.20 5.86 16.54
C GLY A 126 -5.42 4.91 17.44
N GLU A 127 -6.11 3.93 18.02
CA GLU A 127 -5.52 3.00 18.97
C GLU A 127 -5.41 1.59 18.39
N VAL A 128 -4.26 0.97 18.60
CA VAL A 128 -3.98 -0.42 18.19
C VAL A 128 -3.65 -1.24 19.43
N PHE A 129 -4.34 -2.36 19.62
CA PHE A 129 -4.13 -3.27 20.75
C PHE A 129 -3.88 -4.69 20.28
N ILE A 130 -2.95 -5.38 20.96
CA ILE A 130 -2.78 -6.82 20.86
C ILE A 130 -3.40 -7.45 22.09
N ILE A 131 -4.37 -8.33 21.89
CA ILE A 131 -5.01 -9.15 22.93
C ILE A 131 -4.23 -10.45 23.03
N THR A 132 -3.92 -10.88 24.26
CA THR A 132 -3.20 -12.12 24.51
C THR A 132 -3.57 -12.70 25.89
N GLY A 133 -3.22 -13.95 26.14
CA GLY A 133 -3.58 -14.68 27.35
C GLY A 133 -4.27 -16.00 27.04
N GLN A 134 -5.30 -16.36 27.82
CA GLN A 134 -6.01 -17.63 27.62
C GLN A 134 -7.45 -17.43 27.09
N SER A 135 -8.32 -18.38 27.35
CA SER A 135 -9.68 -18.46 26.81
C SER A 135 -10.54 -17.22 27.02
N ASN A 136 -10.49 -16.57 28.17
CA ASN A 136 -11.22 -15.34 28.47
C ASN A 136 -10.62 -14.09 27.78
N ALA A 137 -9.45 -14.21 27.15
CA ALA A 137 -8.92 -13.24 26.22
C ALA A 137 -9.22 -13.60 24.76
N GLN A 138 -9.14 -14.91 24.43
CA GLN A 138 -9.39 -15.42 23.08
C GLN A 138 -10.84 -15.25 22.64
N GLY A 139 -11.76 -15.48 23.57
CA GLY A 139 -13.19 -15.53 23.32
C GLY A 139 -13.67 -16.88 22.83
N PHE A 140 -14.99 -17.06 22.89
CA PHE A 140 -15.70 -18.23 22.38
C PHE A 140 -16.90 -17.81 21.55
N GLN A 141 -17.34 -18.69 20.67
CA GLN A 141 -18.63 -18.58 19.99
C GLN A 141 -19.76 -18.93 20.98
N ASP A 142 -20.96 -18.51 20.66
CA ASP A 142 -22.21 -18.89 21.34
C ASP A 142 -22.35 -18.51 22.82
N LEU A 143 -21.47 -17.64 23.34
CA LEU A 143 -21.59 -17.12 24.72
C LEU A 143 -22.11 -15.68 24.79
N GLY A 144 -22.80 -15.21 23.74
CA GLY A 144 -23.46 -13.89 23.72
C GLY A 144 -22.51 -12.71 23.48
N ALA A 145 -21.41 -12.94 22.79
CA ALA A 145 -20.51 -11.87 22.35
C ALA A 145 -21.24 -10.89 21.43
N ALA A 146 -21.15 -9.60 21.73
CA ALA A 146 -21.65 -8.53 20.87
C ALA A 146 -20.52 -7.91 20.07
N GLY A 147 -20.75 -7.71 18.76
CA GLY A 147 -19.83 -6.92 17.94
C GLY A 147 -19.88 -5.45 18.31
N ALA A 148 -18.95 -4.69 17.77
CA ALA A 148 -18.95 -3.24 17.88
C ALA A 148 -20.09 -2.63 17.05
N ALA A 149 -20.77 -1.64 17.61
CA ALA A 149 -21.75 -0.84 16.90
C ALA A 149 -21.08 0.28 16.08
N ASP A 150 -19.95 0.79 16.54
CA ASP A 150 -19.19 1.84 15.85
C ASP A 150 -18.38 1.24 14.69
N ASP A 151 -18.58 1.77 13.48
CA ASP A 151 -17.87 1.35 12.26
C ASP A 151 -16.34 1.57 12.33
N ARG A 152 -15.86 2.36 13.28
CA ARG A 152 -14.42 2.64 13.50
C ARG A 152 -13.71 1.59 14.34
N VAL A 153 -14.41 0.60 14.86
CA VAL A 153 -13.83 -0.51 15.62
C VAL A 153 -13.54 -1.67 14.67
N ASN A 154 -12.27 -2.02 14.53
CA ASN A 154 -11.79 -2.96 13.52
C ASN A 154 -10.97 -4.07 14.15
N CYS A 155 -10.82 -5.16 13.41
CA CYS A 155 -9.92 -6.26 13.75
C CYS A 155 -9.17 -6.78 12.52
N VAL A 156 -8.09 -7.52 12.78
CA VAL A 156 -7.36 -8.24 11.74
C VAL A 156 -8.25 -9.34 11.17
N ASP A 157 -8.35 -9.40 9.83
CA ASP A 157 -9.02 -10.44 9.06
C ASP A 157 -7.99 -11.45 8.55
N TYR A 158 -7.53 -12.30 9.46
CA TYR A 158 -6.60 -13.40 9.17
C TYR A 158 -6.77 -14.50 10.21
N ASP A 159 -6.92 -15.73 9.76
CA ASP A 159 -7.05 -16.89 10.63
C ASP A 159 -5.81 -17.78 10.61
N ASN A 160 -5.23 -18.00 11.79
CA ASN A 160 -4.14 -18.94 12.03
C ASN A 160 -4.55 -20.05 13.05
N PHE A 161 -5.83 -20.20 13.31
CA PHE A 161 -6.33 -21.10 14.34
C PHE A 161 -6.02 -22.57 14.01
N ALA A 162 -6.37 -23.01 12.81
CA ALA A 162 -6.16 -24.37 12.37
C ALA A 162 -4.70 -24.67 12.01
N ASN A 163 -4.02 -23.73 11.35
CA ASN A 163 -2.68 -23.96 10.80
C ASN A 163 -1.57 -23.78 11.83
N SER A 164 -1.77 -22.90 12.83
CA SER A 164 -0.75 -22.55 13.83
C SER A 164 0.63 -22.26 13.20
N SER A 165 0.63 -21.54 12.05
CA SER A 165 1.82 -21.23 11.28
C SER A 165 2.71 -20.23 12.01
N LEU A 166 4.02 -20.43 11.94
CA LEU A 166 5.04 -19.48 12.41
C LEU A 166 5.51 -18.54 11.29
N ALA A 167 4.98 -18.68 10.07
CA ALA A 167 5.26 -17.76 8.98
C ALA A 167 4.54 -16.43 9.19
N ASP A 168 5.08 -15.38 8.57
CA ASP A 168 4.38 -14.09 8.53
C ASP A 168 2.99 -14.25 7.88
N PRO A 169 1.99 -13.49 8.36
CA PRO A 169 0.70 -13.41 7.70
C PRO A 169 0.83 -12.92 6.25
N PRO A 170 -0.14 -13.21 5.39
CA PRO A 170 -0.23 -12.55 4.08
C PRO A 170 -0.37 -11.02 4.26
N ALA A 171 -0.43 -10.28 3.13
CA ALA A 171 -0.69 -8.84 3.19
C ALA A 171 -1.87 -8.55 4.14
N PRO A 172 -1.75 -7.58 5.07
CA PRO A 172 -2.74 -7.39 6.13
C PRO A 172 -4.10 -7.03 5.54
N LYS A 173 -5.15 -7.64 6.10
CA LYS A 173 -6.54 -7.33 5.82
C LYS A 173 -7.26 -7.04 7.12
N PHE A 174 -8.28 -6.22 7.05
CA PHE A 174 -9.04 -5.78 8.20
C PHE A 174 -10.54 -5.82 7.93
N GLN A 175 -11.31 -6.05 8.97
CA GLN A 175 -12.77 -6.01 8.93
C GLN A 175 -13.29 -5.20 10.13
N GLN A 176 -14.55 -4.75 10.05
CA GLN A 176 -15.24 -4.23 11.23
C GLN A 176 -15.38 -5.37 12.23
N LEU A 177 -15.16 -5.08 13.51
CA LEU A 177 -15.39 -6.04 14.58
C LEU A 177 -16.89 -6.22 14.84
N SER A 178 -17.60 -6.77 13.84
CA SER A 178 -19.02 -7.10 13.92
C SER A 178 -19.26 -8.32 14.80
N ALA A 179 -20.52 -8.65 15.11
CA ALA A 179 -20.89 -9.76 15.98
C ALA A 179 -20.38 -11.14 15.48
N GLY A 180 -20.30 -11.33 14.17
CA GLY A 180 -19.79 -12.55 13.55
C GLY A 180 -18.29 -12.53 13.24
N ALA A 181 -17.58 -11.44 13.53
CA ALA A 181 -16.17 -11.33 13.20
C ALA A 181 -15.30 -12.13 14.19
N LEU A 182 -14.32 -12.83 13.62
CA LEU A 182 -13.22 -13.41 14.39
C LEU A 182 -12.07 -12.40 14.44
N ILE A 183 -11.50 -12.19 15.63
CA ILE A 183 -10.37 -11.27 15.77
C ILE A 183 -9.08 -12.03 15.46
N GLY A 184 -8.57 -11.90 14.25
CA GLY A 184 -7.34 -12.60 13.85
C GLY A 184 -6.10 -12.22 14.68
N PRO A 185 -5.10 -13.11 14.72
CA PRO A 185 -5.01 -14.41 14.06
C PRO A 185 -5.68 -15.58 14.80
N ARG A 186 -6.15 -15.40 16.06
CA ARG A 186 -6.58 -16.54 16.88
C ARG A 186 -7.89 -16.36 17.66
N GLY A 187 -8.43 -15.16 17.74
CA GLY A 187 -9.70 -14.90 18.43
C GLY A 187 -10.88 -15.61 17.78
N GLN A 188 -11.82 -16.10 18.58
CA GLN A 188 -12.96 -16.90 18.10
C GLN A 188 -14.29 -16.16 18.12
N SER A 189 -14.31 -14.92 18.58
CA SER A 189 -15.50 -14.06 18.56
C SER A 189 -15.10 -12.61 18.83
N ALA A 190 -16.07 -11.70 18.74
CA ALA A 190 -15.90 -10.32 19.17
C ALA A 190 -15.70 -10.18 20.69
N TRP A 191 -16.10 -11.19 21.47
CA TRP A 191 -15.98 -11.28 22.93
C TRP A 191 -16.44 -9.98 23.62
N CYS A 192 -15.68 -9.52 24.62
CA CYS A 192 -15.89 -8.20 25.22
C CYS A 192 -15.24 -7.05 24.43
N TRP A 193 -14.40 -7.37 23.43
CA TRP A 193 -13.54 -6.44 22.73
C TRP A 193 -14.32 -5.51 21.80
N GLY A 194 -15.44 -5.98 21.22
CA GLY A 194 -16.32 -5.14 20.42
C GLY A 194 -16.90 -3.99 21.24
N ILE A 195 -17.45 -4.29 22.42
CA ILE A 195 -18.00 -3.31 23.35
C ILE A 195 -16.90 -2.37 23.89
N LEU A 196 -15.73 -2.91 24.23
CA LEU A 196 -14.58 -2.11 24.66
C LEU A 196 -14.16 -1.12 23.57
N GLY A 197 -14.11 -1.58 22.33
CA GLY A 197 -13.81 -0.73 21.18
C GLY A 197 -14.79 0.43 21.02
N ASP A 198 -16.09 0.17 21.17
CA ASP A 198 -17.15 1.19 21.14
C ASP A 198 -16.94 2.25 22.23
N LEU A 199 -16.65 1.81 23.46
CA LEU A 199 -16.41 2.72 24.59
C LEU A 199 -15.18 3.63 24.32
N ILE A 200 -14.07 3.06 23.83
CA ILE A 200 -12.86 3.80 23.47
C ILE A 200 -13.14 4.75 22.30
N ALA A 201 -13.75 4.24 21.22
CA ALA A 201 -14.03 5.03 20.02
C ALA A 201 -14.94 6.23 20.32
N LYS A 202 -15.93 6.05 21.19
CA LYS A 202 -16.84 7.09 21.63
C LYS A 202 -16.14 8.14 22.51
N GLN A 203 -15.38 7.70 23.53
CA GLN A 203 -14.76 8.59 24.51
C GLN A 203 -13.64 9.42 23.91
N TYR A 204 -12.79 8.80 23.12
CA TYR A 204 -11.58 9.42 22.58
C TYR A 204 -11.73 9.86 21.12
N ASN A 205 -12.91 9.69 20.56
CA ASN A 205 -13.24 9.99 19.15
C ASN A 205 -12.20 9.47 18.16
N CYS A 206 -11.78 8.22 18.33
CA CYS A 206 -10.72 7.61 17.53
C CYS A 206 -11.10 6.21 17.02
N PRO A 207 -10.58 5.77 15.88
CA PRO A 207 -10.70 4.37 15.45
C PRO A 207 -9.86 3.46 16.33
N VAL A 208 -10.27 2.19 16.41
CA VAL A 208 -9.62 1.15 17.21
C VAL A 208 -9.37 -0.08 16.35
N LEU A 209 -8.19 -0.69 16.51
CA LEU A 209 -7.81 -1.96 15.89
C LEU A 209 -7.43 -2.98 16.95
N PHE A 210 -8.05 -4.15 16.91
CA PHE A 210 -7.71 -5.29 17.75
C PHE A 210 -7.05 -6.42 16.95
N ILE A 211 -6.04 -7.04 17.57
CA ILE A 211 -5.30 -8.20 17.10
C ILE A 211 -5.34 -9.22 18.22
N ASN A 212 -5.84 -10.44 18.02
CA ASN A 212 -5.98 -11.42 19.09
C ASN A 212 -5.05 -12.61 18.88
N THR A 213 -4.13 -12.80 19.82
CA THR A 213 -3.12 -13.87 19.84
C THR A 213 -3.32 -14.85 21.00
N ALA A 214 -4.38 -14.67 21.80
CA ALA A 214 -4.65 -15.49 22.99
C ALA A 214 -4.92 -16.96 22.62
N TRP A 215 -4.65 -17.85 23.57
CA TRP A 215 -4.80 -19.30 23.37
C TRP A 215 -5.47 -19.97 24.56
N ALA A 216 -6.63 -20.55 24.36
CA ALA A 216 -7.43 -21.22 25.38
C ALA A 216 -6.67 -22.39 26.05
N GLY A 217 -6.89 -22.58 27.33
CA GLY A 217 -6.30 -23.69 28.10
C GLY A 217 -4.82 -23.54 28.40
N THR A 218 -4.20 -22.40 28.09
CA THR A 218 -2.78 -22.20 28.38
C THR A 218 -2.51 -21.78 29.81
N THR A 219 -1.35 -22.20 30.32
CA THR A 219 -0.73 -21.74 31.56
C THR A 219 0.35 -20.71 31.25
N ILE A 220 0.76 -19.93 32.23
CA ILE A 220 1.90 -19.00 32.05
C ILE A 220 3.20 -19.75 31.66
N ARG A 221 3.37 -20.99 32.15
CA ARG A 221 4.49 -21.87 31.80
C ARG A 221 4.52 -22.16 30.29
N ASN A 222 3.37 -22.42 29.66
CA ASN A 222 3.31 -22.69 28.22
C ASN A 222 3.83 -21.52 27.37
N TRP A 223 3.56 -20.29 27.78
CA TRP A 223 4.08 -19.08 27.13
C TRP A 223 5.60 -18.96 27.27
N VAL A 224 6.13 -19.27 28.47
CA VAL A 224 7.58 -19.27 28.72
C VAL A 224 8.28 -20.39 27.94
N GLU A 225 7.79 -21.62 28.02
CA GLU A 225 8.33 -22.79 27.33
C GLU A 225 8.42 -22.55 25.82
N SER A 226 7.31 -22.13 25.21
CA SER A 226 7.26 -21.88 23.77
C SER A 226 8.12 -20.70 23.34
N SER A 227 8.28 -19.68 24.19
CA SER A 227 9.20 -18.57 23.90
C SER A 227 10.68 -18.95 23.89
N ARG A 228 11.01 -20.04 24.58
CA ARG A 228 12.34 -20.66 24.59
C ARG A 228 12.52 -21.73 23.53
N GLY A 229 11.53 -21.93 22.66
CA GLY A 229 11.54 -23.01 21.66
C GLY A 229 11.31 -24.41 22.24
N GLN A 230 10.88 -24.51 23.48
CA GLN A 230 10.53 -25.77 24.14
C GLN A 230 9.12 -26.21 23.76
N VAL A 231 8.84 -27.51 23.89
CA VAL A 231 7.50 -28.04 23.69
C VAL A 231 6.62 -27.66 24.89
N ALA A 232 5.54 -26.95 24.65
CA ALA A 232 4.54 -26.62 25.66
C ALA A 232 3.45 -27.68 25.69
N LYS A 233 3.07 -28.12 26.86
CA LYS A 233 2.06 -29.19 27.05
C LYS A 233 0.68 -28.63 27.39
N ASN A 234 -0.33 -29.12 26.66
CA ASN A 234 -1.72 -28.87 26.99
C ASN A 234 -2.17 -29.81 28.11
N ILE A 235 -2.27 -29.28 29.32
CA ILE A 235 -2.62 -30.09 30.51
C ILE A 235 -4.02 -30.72 30.46
N PHE A 236 -4.91 -30.23 29.60
CA PHE A 236 -6.25 -30.77 29.38
C PHE A 236 -6.29 -31.87 28.31
N ALA A 237 -5.17 -32.13 27.62
CA ALA A 237 -5.08 -33.09 26.54
C ALA A 237 -3.98 -34.15 26.74
N ILE A 238 -3.51 -34.32 28.00
CA ILE A 238 -2.46 -35.29 28.34
C ILE A 238 -2.93 -36.71 27.95
N GLY A 239 -2.03 -37.45 27.29
CA GLY A 239 -2.32 -38.81 26.80
C GLY A 239 -3.12 -38.86 25.50
N THR A 240 -3.38 -37.72 24.86
CA THR A 240 -4.04 -37.63 23.55
C THR A 240 -3.06 -37.15 22.47
N PRO A 241 -3.38 -37.29 21.18
CA PRO A 241 -2.57 -36.71 20.10
C PRO A 241 -2.36 -35.18 20.20
N ASN A 242 -3.20 -34.49 20.96
CA ASN A 242 -3.16 -33.03 21.15
C ASN A 242 -2.48 -32.64 22.49
N GLU A 243 -1.73 -33.54 23.13
CA GLU A 243 -1.01 -33.27 24.37
C GLU A 243 -0.02 -32.10 24.23
N ASN A 244 0.58 -31.95 23.09
CA ASN A 244 1.53 -30.85 22.82
C ASN A 244 0.86 -29.74 22.05
N PHE A 245 1.06 -28.48 22.46
CA PHE A 245 0.77 -27.36 21.60
C PHE A 245 1.67 -27.42 20.36
N PRO A 246 1.23 -26.89 19.21
CA PRO A 246 2.08 -26.81 18.03
C PRO A 246 3.40 -26.09 18.32
N THR A 247 4.46 -26.50 17.65
CA THR A 247 5.82 -25.97 17.87
C THR A 247 5.84 -24.45 17.92
N GLY A 248 6.45 -23.88 18.96
CA GLY A 248 6.54 -22.45 19.18
C GLY A 248 5.27 -21.77 19.66
N MET A 249 4.15 -22.51 19.79
CA MET A 249 2.88 -21.95 20.29
C MET A 249 2.72 -22.21 21.80
N PRO A 250 2.06 -21.31 22.52
CA PRO A 250 1.26 -20.14 22.10
C PRO A 250 2.06 -18.87 21.76
N TYR A 251 3.32 -18.74 22.21
CA TYR A 251 4.12 -17.52 22.06
C TYR A 251 4.28 -17.05 20.60
N GLY A 252 4.33 -17.98 19.66
CA GLY A 252 4.52 -17.69 18.23
C GLY A 252 3.53 -16.68 17.65
N ASN A 253 2.23 -16.79 18.00
CA ASN A 253 1.24 -15.82 17.54
C ASN A 253 1.50 -14.40 18.08
N LEU A 254 1.89 -14.28 19.36
CA LEU A 254 2.20 -13.00 19.99
C LEU A 254 3.42 -12.34 19.35
N ILE A 255 4.52 -13.10 19.20
CA ILE A 255 5.75 -12.52 18.66
C ILE A 255 5.61 -12.16 17.18
N ILE A 256 4.85 -12.93 16.39
CA ILE A 256 4.52 -12.59 15.02
C ILE A 256 3.68 -11.30 14.99
N ALA A 257 2.68 -11.16 15.84
CA ALA A 257 1.86 -9.96 15.89
C ALA A 257 2.71 -8.72 16.25
N LEU A 258 3.61 -8.83 17.22
CA LEU A 258 4.54 -7.76 17.59
C LEU A 258 5.52 -7.40 16.46
N ARG A 259 6.06 -8.39 15.76
CA ARG A 259 7.02 -8.19 14.66
C ARG A 259 6.37 -7.74 13.36
N TYR A 260 5.16 -8.20 13.06
CA TYR A 260 4.47 -7.92 11.81
C TYR A 260 3.52 -6.72 11.93
N TYR A 261 2.43 -6.87 12.69
CA TYR A 261 1.41 -5.82 12.76
C TYR A 261 1.90 -4.57 13.48
N CYS A 262 2.63 -4.73 14.59
CA CYS A 262 3.15 -3.57 15.32
C CYS A 262 4.19 -2.79 14.52
N SER A 263 4.99 -3.43 13.67
CA SER A 263 5.92 -2.72 12.79
C SER A 263 5.19 -1.91 11.72
N LEU A 264 4.08 -2.41 11.20
CA LEU A 264 3.33 -1.77 10.13
C LEU A 264 2.37 -0.69 10.64
N PHE A 265 1.74 -0.91 11.80
CA PHE A 265 0.64 -0.07 12.29
C PHE A 265 0.91 0.60 13.64
N GLY A 266 1.98 0.19 14.34
CA GLY A 266 2.24 0.62 15.70
C GLY A 266 1.42 -0.17 16.74
N LEU A 267 1.50 0.22 18.01
CA LEU A 267 0.85 -0.45 19.12
C LEU A 267 0.69 0.49 20.31
N ARG A 268 -0.50 0.53 20.93
CA ARG A 268 -0.69 1.18 22.23
C ARG A 268 -0.22 0.29 23.35
N ALA A 269 -0.77 -0.92 23.44
CA ALA A 269 -0.43 -1.87 24.49
C ALA A 269 -0.80 -3.31 24.12
N VAL A 270 -0.18 -4.25 24.82
CA VAL A 270 -0.57 -5.66 24.88
C VAL A 270 -1.53 -5.84 26.05
N LEU A 271 -2.73 -6.36 25.80
CA LEU A 271 -3.77 -6.65 26.79
C LEU A 271 -3.65 -8.12 27.19
N TRP A 272 -3.25 -8.37 28.43
CA TRP A 272 -3.06 -9.72 28.97
C TRP A 272 -4.20 -10.12 29.90
N GLN A 273 -4.88 -11.23 29.61
CA GLN A 273 -5.86 -11.83 30.53
C GLN A 273 -5.64 -13.33 30.59
N GLN A 274 -5.09 -13.79 31.71
CA GLN A 274 -4.74 -15.19 31.96
C GLN A 274 -4.50 -15.41 33.47
N GLY A 275 -4.69 -16.63 33.99
CA GLY A 275 -4.46 -17.02 35.39
C GLY A 275 -5.41 -18.10 35.88
N GLU A 276 -6.52 -18.30 35.19
CA GLU A 276 -7.55 -19.26 35.55
C GLU A 276 -7.01 -20.70 35.53
N THR A 277 -6.21 -21.07 34.52
CA THR A 277 -5.59 -22.41 34.39
C THR A 277 -4.44 -22.57 35.38
N ASP A 278 -3.73 -21.54 35.74
CA ASP A 278 -2.66 -21.57 36.73
C ASP A 278 -3.21 -21.68 38.18
N ASN A 279 -4.46 -21.22 38.40
CA ASN A 279 -5.19 -21.46 39.64
C ASN A 279 -5.67 -22.91 39.71
N VAL A 280 -6.49 -23.35 38.76
CA VAL A 280 -7.05 -24.71 38.72
C VAL A 280 -6.76 -25.31 37.33
N PRO A 281 -6.06 -26.45 37.28
CA PRO A 281 -5.71 -27.37 38.37
C PRO A 281 -4.34 -27.15 39.04
N LEU A 282 -3.52 -26.16 38.60
CA LEU A 282 -2.09 -26.11 38.96
C LEU A 282 -1.81 -25.55 40.35
N ASN A 283 -2.67 -24.70 40.90
CA ASN A 283 -2.43 -24.00 42.17
C ASN A 283 -1.03 -23.35 42.23
N LEU A 284 -0.68 -22.61 41.17
CA LEU A 284 0.66 -22.04 40.97
C LEU A 284 1.00 -21.04 42.07
N GLN A 285 2.24 -21.06 42.54
CA GLN A 285 2.69 -20.15 43.58
C GLN A 285 2.98 -18.74 43.07
N ARG A 286 2.78 -17.73 43.93
CA ARG A 286 2.96 -16.30 43.64
C ARG A 286 4.28 -16.03 42.93
N LYS A 287 5.40 -16.48 43.54
CA LYS A 287 6.73 -16.20 42.97
C LYS A 287 6.90 -16.81 41.58
N GLU A 288 6.43 -18.00 41.36
CA GLU A 288 6.57 -18.72 40.09
C GLU A 288 5.79 -18.02 38.97
N TYR A 289 4.53 -17.62 39.25
CA TYR A 289 3.76 -16.87 38.26
C TYR A 289 4.36 -15.50 37.98
N ALA A 290 4.79 -14.76 39.01
CA ALA A 290 5.37 -13.45 38.85
C ALA A 290 6.69 -13.47 38.01
N ASP A 291 7.59 -14.42 38.33
CA ASP A 291 8.85 -14.60 37.59
C ASP A 291 8.59 -14.97 36.13
N ALA A 292 7.65 -15.88 35.88
CA ALA A 292 7.26 -16.31 34.52
C ALA A 292 6.65 -15.16 33.71
N MET A 293 5.76 -14.38 34.32
CA MET A 293 5.13 -13.24 33.66
C MET A 293 6.14 -12.13 33.36
N GLN A 294 7.00 -11.81 34.32
CA GLN A 294 8.08 -10.83 34.10
C GLN A 294 9.05 -11.29 33.01
N PHE A 295 9.39 -12.58 33.00
CA PHE A 295 10.20 -13.17 31.95
C PHE A 295 9.54 -12.99 30.57
N LEU A 296 8.25 -13.31 30.44
CA LEU A 296 7.51 -13.19 29.18
C LEU A 296 7.51 -11.75 28.66
N VAL A 297 7.24 -10.77 29.53
CA VAL A 297 7.29 -9.35 29.18
C VAL A 297 8.68 -8.97 28.65
N ASN A 298 9.74 -9.37 29.37
CA ASN A 298 11.13 -9.07 28.98
C ASN A 298 11.53 -9.78 27.68
N GLN A 299 11.07 -11.02 27.48
CA GLN A 299 11.35 -11.81 26.26
C GLN A 299 10.78 -11.13 25.02
N THR A 300 9.53 -10.61 25.07
CA THR A 300 8.95 -9.89 23.93
C THR A 300 9.75 -8.65 23.56
N ARG A 301 10.31 -7.95 24.55
CA ARG A 301 11.18 -6.77 24.35
C ARG A 301 12.52 -7.14 23.71
N ALA A 302 13.14 -8.21 24.22
CA ALA A 302 14.39 -8.73 23.68
C ALA A 302 14.25 -9.23 22.25
N ASP A 303 13.13 -9.89 21.93
CA ASP A 303 12.88 -10.47 20.63
C ASP A 303 12.53 -9.44 19.56
N THR A 304 12.04 -8.26 19.94
CA THR A 304 11.62 -7.20 19.01
C THR A 304 12.55 -6.00 19.02
N ASP A 305 13.41 -5.87 20.03
CA ASP A 305 14.16 -4.65 20.34
C ASP A 305 13.28 -3.40 20.49
N ARG A 306 12.06 -3.62 20.96
CA ARG A 306 11.04 -2.59 21.20
C ARG A 306 10.47 -2.75 22.61
N TYR A 307 9.88 -1.70 23.15
CA TYR A 307 9.43 -1.66 24.54
C TYR A 307 7.91 -1.47 24.64
N PRO A 308 7.09 -2.48 24.23
CA PRO A 308 5.64 -2.38 24.29
C PRO A 308 5.14 -2.19 25.72
N ALA A 309 4.13 -1.35 25.89
CA ALA A 309 3.37 -1.28 27.12
C ALA A 309 2.50 -2.54 27.25
N TRP A 310 2.34 -3.02 28.49
CA TRP A 310 1.46 -4.13 28.82
C TRP A 310 0.38 -3.66 29.78
N ILE A 311 -0.82 -4.19 29.66
CA ILE A 311 -1.91 -4.04 30.62
C ILE A 311 -2.26 -5.44 31.11
N LEU A 312 -2.04 -5.72 32.39
CA LEU A 312 -2.29 -7.02 32.98
C LEU A 312 -3.61 -7.03 33.74
N ALA A 313 -4.58 -7.80 33.25
CA ALA A 313 -5.76 -8.15 34.05
C ALA A 313 -5.34 -8.97 35.28
N ARG A 314 -5.97 -8.71 36.41
CA ARG A 314 -5.85 -9.54 37.61
C ARG A 314 -6.98 -10.55 37.55
N SER A 315 -6.63 -11.80 37.20
CA SER A 315 -7.57 -12.86 36.86
C SER A 315 -7.10 -14.20 37.41
N SER A 316 -7.96 -14.88 38.15
CA SER A 316 -7.68 -16.22 38.67
C SER A 316 -8.92 -17.09 38.81
N TYR A 317 -10.15 -16.55 38.73
CA TYR A 317 -11.38 -17.27 39.00
C TYR A 317 -11.59 -18.44 38.05
N ASN A 318 -11.70 -19.65 38.64
CA ASN A 318 -11.96 -20.88 37.92
C ASN A 318 -12.83 -21.81 38.78
N GLN A 319 -14.05 -22.15 38.32
CA GLN A 319 -14.99 -23.07 38.96
C GLN A 319 -15.27 -22.72 40.43
N GLY A 320 -15.52 -21.47 40.73
CA GLY A 320 -15.82 -20.99 42.09
C GLY A 320 -14.60 -20.79 42.99
N LYS A 321 -13.37 -21.03 42.49
CA LYS A 321 -12.13 -20.82 43.22
C LYS A 321 -11.39 -19.58 42.72
N VAL A 322 -10.87 -18.80 43.64
CA VAL A 322 -9.97 -17.68 43.38
C VAL A 322 -8.60 -17.94 43.98
N SER A 323 -7.54 -17.39 43.42
CA SER A 323 -6.17 -17.55 43.90
C SER A 323 -5.57 -16.21 44.31
N PRO A 324 -5.49 -15.88 45.60
CA PRO A 324 -4.76 -14.70 46.04
C PRO A 324 -3.29 -14.69 45.58
N SER A 325 -2.67 -15.88 45.47
CA SER A 325 -1.30 -16.02 44.99
C SER A 325 -1.14 -15.50 43.56
N ILE A 326 -2.03 -15.88 42.65
CA ILE A 326 -1.98 -15.40 41.23
C ILE A 326 -2.28 -13.90 41.17
N ILE A 327 -3.30 -13.41 41.87
CA ILE A 327 -3.66 -11.99 41.90
C ILE A 327 -2.52 -11.13 42.44
N GLN A 328 -1.85 -11.58 43.52
CA GLN A 328 -0.68 -10.88 44.06
C GLN A 328 0.52 -10.91 43.09
N ALA A 329 0.76 -12.04 42.42
CA ALA A 329 1.81 -12.18 41.44
C ALA A 329 1.63 -11.20 40.26
N GLN A 330 0.41 -11.10 39.74
CA GLN A 330 0.07 -10.12 38.71
C GLN A 330 0.27 -8.69 39.21
N SER A 331 -0.10 -8.41 40.46
CA SER A 331 0.11 -7.10 41.10
C SER A 331 1.59 -6.77 41.30
N ASP A 332 2.43 -7.77 41.64
CA ASP A 332 3.90 -7.58 41.76
C ASP A 332 4.53 -7.15 40.43
N VAL A 333 4.15 -7.79 39.33
CA VAL A 333 4.67 -7.43 37.99
C VAL A 333 4.21 -6.03 37.60
N ILE A 334 2.96 -5.66 37.90
CA ILE A 334 2.43 -4.31 37.69
C ILE A 334 3.21 -3.29 38.53
N GLY A 335 3.47 -3.61 39.81
CA GLY A 335 4.19 -2.74 40.76
C GLY A 335 5.70 -2.64 40.54
N THR A 336 6.26 -3.41 39.61
CA THR A 336 7.70 -3.36 39.31
C THR A 336 8.06 -2.00 38.70
N TYR A 337 8.98 -1.29 39.35
CA TYR A 337 9.38 0.06 38.94
C TYR A 337 9.94 0.07 37.51
N ASN A 338 9.53 1.07 36.74
CA ASN A 338 9.97 1.32 35.37
C ASN A 338 9.75 0.15 34.39
N ASN A 339 8.74 -0.66 34.65
CA ASN A 339 8.46 -1.89 33.90
C ASN A 339 7.52 -1.68 32.69
N ASN A 340 6.91 -0.49 32.51
CA ASN A 340 5.90 -0.22 31.48
C ASN A 340 4.80 -1.29 31.43
N VAL A 341 4.42 -1.79 32.62
CA VAL A 341 3.32 -2.72 32.85
C VAL A 341 2.29 -2.01 33.70
N LEU A 342 1.08 -1.90 33.18
CA LEU A 342 0.00 -1.10 33.74
C LEU A 342 -1.09 -1.99 34.32
N PRO A 343 -1.86 -1.55 35.32
CA PRO A 343 -2.94 -2.33 35.87
C PRO A 343 -4.10 -2.47 34.89
N GLY A 344 -4.48 -3.71 34.61
CA GLY A 344 -5.73 -4.05 33.96
C GLY A 344 -6.86 -4.29 34.98
N PRO A 345 -8.03 -4.76 34.53
CA PRO A 345 -9.17 -5.00 35.41
C PRO A 345 -8.91 -6.13 36.40
N PHE A 346 -9.57 -6.06 37.58
CA PHE A 346 -9.73 -7.19 38.47
C PHE A 346 -11.00 -7.95 38.06
N THR A 347 -10.84 -9.13 37.48
CA THR A 347 -11.93 -9.84 36.80
C THR A 347 -12.62 -10.91 37.64
N ASP A 348 -12.01 -11.35 38.76
CA ASP A 348 -12.55 -12.44 39.56
C ASP A 348 -13.97 -12.21 40.11
N PRO A 349 -14.35 -10.97 40.56
CA PRO A 349 -15.71 -10.74 41.09
C PRO A 349 -16.78 -10.59 40.00
N ILE A 350 -16.38 -10.53 38.69
CA ILE A 350 -17.32 -10.32 37.61
C ILE A 350 -18.09 -11.61 37.31
N GLN A 351 -19.43 -11.52 37.34
CA GLN A 351 -20.35 -12.57 36.97
C GLN A 351 -20.08 -13.90 37.72
N ILE A 352 -20.39 -13.93 39.03
CA ILE A 352 -20.29 -15.14 39.85
C ILE A 352 -21.69 -15.67 40.19
N PRO A 353 -22.00 -16.95 39.89
CA PRO A 353 -21.25 -17.90 39.09
C PRO A 353 -21.22 -17.48 37.58
N ARG A 354 -20.18 -17.85 36.87
CA ARG A 354 -20.13 -17.64 35.41
C ARG A 354 -21.00 -18.70 34.72
N PRO A 355 -21.66 -18.35 33.59
CA PRO A 355 -22.58 -19.26 32.91
C PRO A 355 -21.87 -20.51 32.36
N GLY A 356 -22.61 -21.61 32.22
CA GLY A 356 -22.08 -22.87 31.67
C GLY A 356 -21.09 -23.56 32.59
N ASP A 357 -19.80 -23.44 32.28
CA ASP A 357 -18.72 -24.16 32.98
C ASP A 357 -18.19 -23.48 34.25
N ASN A 358 -18.76 -22.37 34.62
CA ASN A 358 -18.32 -21.55 35.76
C ASN A 358 -16.86 -21.04 35.65
N VAL A 359 -16.35 -20.87 34.40
CA VAL A 359 -15.03 -20.34 34.09
C VAL A 359 -15.15 -19.16 33.14
N HIS A 360 -15.93 -19.30 32.06
CA HIS A 360 -16.02 -18.35 30.98
C HIS A 360 -17.15 -17.34 31.19
N PHE A 361 -16.88 -16.09 30.81
CA PHE A 361 -17.90 -15.05 30.79
C PHE A 361 -18.95 -15.34 29.72
N GLY A 362 -20.13 -14.78 29.86
CA GLY A 362 -21.17 -14.85 28.84
C GLY A 362 -22.23 -13.77 29.01
N GLY A 363 -22.91 -13.43 27.92
CA GLY A 363 -24.00 -12.46 27.93
C GLY A 363 -23.64 -11.12 28.60
N ASP A 364 -24.32 -10.80 29.71
CA ASP A 364 -24.06 -9.55 30.43
C ASP A 364 -22.67 -9.49 31.10
N GLY A 365 -22.07 -10.62 31.45
CA GLY A 365 -20.71 -10.69 31.99
C GLY A 365 -19.67 -10.15 30.99
N LEU A 366 -19.88 -10.34 29.69
CA LEU A 366 -18.99 -9.76 28.66
C LEU A 366 -19.08 -8.23 28.63
N ARG A 367 -20.26 -7.67 28.89
CA ARG A 367 -20.44 -6.21 29.02
C ARG A 367 -19.74 -5.67 30.25
N GLN A 368 -19.90 -6.36 31.39
CA GLN A 368 -19.22 -6.02 32.65
C GLN A 368 -17.69 -6.10 32.48
N LEU A 369 -17.18 -7.13 31.80
CA LEU A 369 -15.77 -7.28 31.51
C LEU A 369 -15.24 -6.15 30.59
N ALA A 370 -15.98 -5.79 29.53
CA ALA A 370 -15.63 -4.67 28.66
C ALA A 370 -15.57 -3.34 29.45
N GLN A 371 -16.55 -3.10 30.33
CA GLN A 371 -16.57 -1.92 31.18
C GLN A 371 -15.42 -1.91 32.19
N ALA A 372 -15.05 -3.07 32.73
CA ALA A 372 -13.92 -3.19 33.64
C ALA A 372 -12.59 -2.89 32.93
N TRP A 373 -12.38 -3.40 31.70
CA TRP A 373 -11.25 -3.03 30.86
C TRP A 373 -11.22 -1.53 30.56
N TYR A 374 -12.34 -0.96 30.13
CA TYR A 374 -12.45 0.46 29.85
C TYR A 374 -12.11 1.36 31.05
N ASN A 375 -12.56 0.98 32.25
CA ASN A 375 -12.28 1.73 33.47
C ASN A 375 -10.79 1.79 33.85
N THR A 376 -9.98 0.86 33.34
CA THR A 376 -8.52 0.88 33.51
C THR A 376 -7.79 1.64 32.39
N MET A 377 -8.50 1.98 31.31
CA MET A 377 -7.99 2.74 30.18
C MET A 377 -8.45 4.20 30.25
N ASP A 378 -8.16 4.84 31.36
CA ASP A 378 -8.52 6.24 31.62
C ASP A 378 -7.55 7.23 30.91
N ALA A 379 -7.73 8.52 31.16
CA ALA A 379 -6.87 9.55 30.61
C ALA A 379 -5.40 9.39 31.06
N ILE A 380 -5.16 8.91 32.28
CA ILE A 380 -3.81 8.65 32.79
C ILE A 380 -3.14 7.55 31.98
N PHE A 381 -3.86 6.46 31.72
CA PHE A 381 -3.34 5.40 30.84
C PHE A 381 -2.91 5.94 29.48
N PHE A 382 -3.76 6.70 28.78
CA PHE A 382 -3.45 7.21 27.44
C PHE A 382 -2.37 8.29 27.41
N THR A 383 -2.04 8.90 28.54
CA THR A 383 -0.95 9.89 28.64
C THR A 383 0.35 9.30 29.18
N SER A 384 0.30 8.19 29.92
CA SER A 384 1.46 7.54 30.52
C SER A 384 2.00 6.33 29.73
N SER A 385 1.14 5.61 29.00
CA SER A 385 1.59 4.53 28.13
C SER A 385 2.25 5.06 26.87
N LEU A 386 3.54 4.81 26.70
CA LEU A 386 4.27 5.21 25.50
C LEU A 386 3.90 4.30 24.32
N PRO A 387 3.30 4.84 23.24
CA PRO A 387 2.94 4.02 22.09
C PRO A 387 4.16 3.66 21.25
N LEU A 388 4.15 2.49 20.64
CA LEU A 388 5.05 2.15 19.56
C LEU A 388 4.45 2.66 18.26
N LEU A 389 5.19 3.52 17.55
CA LEU A 389 4.73 4.06 16.27
C LEU A 389 5.07 3.11 15.10
N PRO A 390 4.34 3.21 13.97
CA PRO A 390 4.65 2.48 12.75
C PRO A 390 6.08 2.73 12.29
N LEU A 391 6.77 1.69 11.83
CA LEU A 391 8.12 1.81 11.29
C LEU A 391 8.09 2.33 9.85
N PRO A 392 9.11 3.12 9.42
CA PRO A 392 9.25 3.56 8.04
C PRO A 392 9.32 2.39 7.07
N GLN A 393 8.54 2.44 5.99
CA GLN A 393 8.54 1.37 5.00
C GLN A 393 9.69 1.56 3.98
N PRO A 394 10.32 0.46 3.50
CA PRO A 394 11.50 0.52 2.63
C PRO A 394 11.16 1.02 1.23
N ALA A 395 12.04 1.85 0.66
CA ALA A 395 12.01 2.22 -0.75
C ALA A 395 12.60 1.10 -1.61
N ILE A 396 12.16 1.02 -2.87
CA ILE A 396 12.71 0.10 -3.85
C ILE A 396 13.33 0.87 -5.01
N THR A 397 14.20 0.20 -5.76
CA THR A 397 14.71 0.68 -7.05
C THR A 397 14.40 -0.33 -8.14
N THR A 398 14.22 0.16 -9.36
CA THR A 398 13.99 -0.69 -10.53
C THR A 398 15.02 -0.37 -11.61
N THR A 399 15.51 -1.40 -12.28
CA THR A 399 16.42 -1.28 -13.44
C THR A 399 16.01 -2.23 -14.54
N CYS A 400 16.07 -1.77 -15.78
CA CYS A 400 15.81 -2.63 -16.92
C CYS A 400 17.05 -3.44 -17.32
N ALA A 401 16.87 -4.71 -17.66
CA ALA A 401 17.93 -5.51 -18.27
C ALA A 401 18.39 -4.89 -19.59
N ALA A 402 19.67 -5.03 -19.93
CA ALA A 402 20.24 -4.40 -21.13
C ALA A 402 19.52 -4.78 -22.42
N ASN A 403 19.00 -6.00 -22.52
CA ASN A 403 18.23 -6.48 -23.67
C ASN A 403 16.75 -6.03 -23.65
N GLY A 404 16.29 -5.33 -22.59
CA GLY A 404 14.92 -4.85 -22.43
C GLY A 404 13.89 -5.95 -22.11
N SER A 405 14.31 -7.19 -21.85
CA SER A 405 13.40 -8.35 -21.67
C SER A 405 12.99 -8.59 -20.22
N ALA A 406 13.60 -7.91 -19.26
CA ALA A 406 13.32 -8.09 -17.84
C ALA A 406 13.52 -6.79 -17.05
N VAL A 407 12.87 -6.71 -15.90
CA VAL A 407 13.06 -5.64 -14.91
C VAL A 407 13.65 -6.26 -13.65
N THR A 408 14.72 -5.68 -13.13
CA THR A 408 15.24 -6.04 -11.81
C THR A 408 14.72 -5.06 -10.79
N VAL A 409 14.00 -5.57 -9.79
CA VAL A 409 13.56 -4.82 -8.60
C VAL A 409 14.55 -5.11 -7.48
N ARG A 410 15.17 -4.08 -6.92
CA ARG A 410 16.13 -4.18 -5.83
C ARG A 410 15.56 -3.55 -4.55
N LEU A 411 15.65 -4.30 -3.46
CA LEU A 411 15.33 -3.88 -2.10
C LEU A 411 16.55 -3.22 -1.46
N PRO A 412 16.36 -2.31 -0.48
CA PRO A 412 17.48 -1.64 0.18
C PRO A 412 18.33 -2.62 1.00
N ASP A 413 19.58 -2.24 1.24
CA ASP A 413 20.51 -2.97 2.11
C ASP A 413 20.11 -2.79 3.60
N GLY A 414 20.72 -3.59 4.49
CA GLY A 414 20.59 -3.46 5.95
C GLY A 414 19.52 -4.33 6.60
N TYR A 415 18.85 -5.19 5.84
CA TYR A 415 17.90 -6.17 6.37
C TYR A 415 18.55 -7.55 6.51
N SER A 416 18.12 -8.31 7.51
CA SER A 416 18.62 -9.66 7.78
C SER A 416 18.07 -10.71 6.82
N SER A 417 16.87 -10.47 6.28
CA SER A 417 16.26 -11.38 5.31
C SER A 417 15.29 -10.68 4.37
N TYR A 418 15.12 -11.28 3.20
CA TYR A 418 14.24 -10.86 2.12
C TYR A 418 13.38 -12.04 1.70
N SER A 419 12.11 -11.81 1.43
CA SER A 419 11.18 -12.85 0.97
C SER A 419 10.18 -12.26 -0.01
N TRP A 420 10.28 -12.65 -1.28
CA TRP A 420 9.31 -12.29 -2.30
C TRP A 420 8.08 -13.20 -2.21
N ARG A 421 6.93 -12.66 -2.54
CA ARG A 421 5.68 -13.43 -2.55
C ARG A 421 5.71 -14.57 -3.57
N SER A 422 6.56 -14.49 -4.59
CA SER A 422 6.84 -15.53 -5.58
C SER A 422 7.71 -16.66 -5.05
N GLY A 423 8.28 -16.52 -3.84
CA GLY A 423 9.04 -17.58 -3.14
C GLY A 423 10.53 -17.31 -3.00
N GLU A 424 11.10 -16.39 -3.79
CA GLU A 424 12.53 -16.09 -3.76
C GLU A 424 12.94 -15.40 -2.45
N LYS A 425 14.18 -15.66 -2.02
CA LYS A 425 14.78 -15.13 -0.78
C LYS A 425 15.93 -14.15 -1.05
N THR A 426 15.96 -13.54 -2.21
CA THR A 426 17.03 -12.66 -2.66
C THR A 426 16.68 -11.19 -2.44
N GLN A 427 17.70 -10.36 -2.26
CA GLN A 427 17.53 -8.90 -2.13
C GLN A 427 17.04 -8.26 -3.45
N ALA A 428 17.40 -8.83 -4.58
CA ALA A 428 16.97 -8.38 -5.89
C ALA A 428 16.25 -9.51 -6.62
N LEU A 429 15.17 -9.15 -7.32
CA LEU A 429 14.38 -10.07 -8.15
C LEU A 429 14.38 -9.59 -9.59
N THR A 430 14.81 -10.44 -10.51
CA THR A 430 14.72 -10.18 -11.95
C THR A 430 13.44 -10.79 -12.50
N ILE A 431 12.58 -9.94 -13.06
CA ILE A 431 11.22 -10.26 -13.45
C ILE A 431 11.11 -10.18 -14.98
N SER A 432 10.71 -11.26 -15.61
CA SER A 432 10.45 -11.35 -17.05
C SER A 432 8.98 -11.61 -17.41
N THR A 433 8.11 -11.82 -16.40
CA THR A 433 6.69 -12.11 -16.59
C THR A 433 5.82 -11.00 -16.00
N PRO A 434 4.63 -10.72 -16.59
CA PRO A 434 3.66 -9.79 -16.00
C PRO A 434 3.18 -10.30 -14.65
N GLY A 435 2.86 -9.37 -13.74
CA GLY A 435 2.36 -9.72 -12.42
C GLY A 435 2.58 -8.62 -11.40
N VAL A 436 2.11 -8.87 -10.18
CA VAL A 436 2.30 -7.99 -9.03
C VAL A 436 3.29 -8.63 -8.07
N TYR A 437 4.40 -7.95 -7.83
CA TYR A 437 5.51 -8.41 -7.01
C TYR A 437 5.64 -7.55 -5.76
N ARG A 438 5.70 -8.20 -4.60
CA ARG A 438 5.91 -7.56 -3.30
C ARG A 438 6.83 -8.42 -2.47
N ALA A 439 7.69 -7.80 -1.71
CA ALA A 439 8.59 -8.48 -0.79
C ALA A 439 8.28 -8.10 0.67
N THR A 440 8.57 -9.03 1.55
CA THR A 440 8.70 -8.84 2.99
C THR A 440 10.18 -8.79 3.34
N LEU A 441 10.59 -7.80 4.12
CA LEU A 441 11.94 -7.62 4.63
C LEU A 441 11.90 -7.76 6.15
N LYS A 442 12.97 -8.26 6.76
CA LYS A 442 13.11 -8.33 8.22
C LYS A 442 14.43 -7.71 8.67
N ASP A 443 14.37 -6.98 9.77
CA ASP A 443 15.58 -6.55 10.47
C ASP A 443 16.21 -7.71 11.29
N LEU A 444 17.28 -7.44 12.01
CA LEU A 444 17.99 -8.43 12.83
C LEU A 444 17.12 -9.02 13.97
N LYS A 445 16.06 -8.34 14.35
CA LYS A 445 15.12 -8.78 15.39
C LYS A 445 13.87 -9.45 14.80
N GLY A 446 13.78 -9.53 13.48
CA GLY A 446 12.67 -10.11 12.78
C GLY A 446 11.46 -9.18 12.64
N ASN A 447 11.58 -7.88 12.98
CA ASN A 447 10.54 -6.90 12.70
C ASN A 447 10.31 -6.83 11.18
N THR A 448 9.07 -6.79 10.78
CA THR A 448 8.65 -6.95 9.39
C THR A 448 8.39 -5.61 8.72
N PHE A 449 8.86 -5.50 7.48
CA PHE A 449 8.63 -4.36 6.59
C PHE A 449 8.07 -4.88 5.27
N LEU A 450 7.18 -4.12 4.66
CA LEU A 450 6.62 -4.45 3.35
C LEU A 450 7.18 -3.51 2.28
N SER A 451 7.67 -4.08 1.18
CA SER A 451 7.98 -3.26 0.01
C SER A 451 6.69 -2.73 -0.63
N PRO A 452 6.74 -1.63 -1.41
CA PRO A 452 5.68 -1.34 -2.35
C PRO A 452 5.40 -2.54 -3.26
N ALA A 453 4.16 -2.69 -3.69
CA ALA A 453 3.83 -3.65 -4.74
C ALA A 453 4.27 -3.07 -6.08
N VAL A 454 5.03 -3.82 -6.86
CA VAL A 454 5.44 -3.46 -8.22
C VAL A 454 4.58 -4.23 -9.20
N GLU A 455 3.87 -3.53 -10.06
CA GLU A 455 3.10 -4.16 -11.13
C GLU A 455 3.87 -4.09 -12.46
N ILE A 456 4.25 -5.24 -12.96
CA ILE A 456 4.90 -5.40 -14.27
C ILE A 456 3.85 -5.75 -15.30
N THR A 457 3.74 -4.93 -16.35
CA THR A 457 2.82 -5.12 -17.46
C THR A 457 3.55 -5.64 -18.70
N ASN A 458 2.84 -6.23 -19.64
CA ASN A 458 3.38 -6.72 -20.91
C ASN A 458 3.06 -5.74 -22.06
N PRO A 459 3.95 -5.55 -23.05
CA PRO A 459 5.31 -6.09 -23.12
C PRO A 459 6.30 -5.30 -22.24
N ILE A 460 7.27 -5.98 -21.65
CA ILE A 460 8.32 -5.31 -20.84
C ILE A 460 9.13 -4.35 -21.70
N ARG A 461 9.55 -4.79 -22.89
CA ARG A 461 10.19 -3.92 -23.86
C ARG A 461 9.14 -3.18 -24.66
N PRO A 462 9.15 -1.83 -24.68
CA PRO A 462 8.25 -1.06 -25.51
C PRO A 462 8.42 -1.35 -27.00
N ALA A 463 7.33 -1.27 -27.74
CA ALA A 463 7.39 -1.30 -29.21
C ALA A 463 8.22 -0.14 -29.75
N THR A 464 8.89 -0.36 -30.90
CA THR A 464 9.63 0.68 -31.58
C THR A 464 8.67 1.78 -32.04
N PRO A 465 8.87 3.05 -31.65
CA PRO A 465 8.00 4.15 -32.06
C PRO A 465 8.21 4.48 -33.55
N THR A 466 7.20 5.07 -34.16
CA THR A 466 7.31 5.66 -35.51
C THR A 466 7.37 7.18 -35.44
N ILE A 467 7.96 7.81 -36.43
CA ILE A 467 7.99 9.27 -36.58
C ILE A 467 7.02 9.64 -37.70
N THR A 468 6.16 10.62 -37.46
CA THR A 468 5.29 11.23 -38.49
C THR A 468 5.57 12.73 -38.60
N LEU A 469 5.19 13.31 -39.72
CA LEU A 469 5.27 14.77 -39.94
C LEU A 469 3.95 15.41 -39.51
N ALA A 470 4.00 16.57 -38.86
CA ALA A 470 2.78 17.29 -38.49
C ALA A 470 1.89 17.63 -39.71
N ARG A 471 2.48 17.82 -40.86
CA ARG A 471 1.78 18.06 -42.14
C ARG A 471 1.17 16.80 -42.78
N GLN A 472 1.55 15.61 -42.31
CA GLN A 472 1.05 14.32 -42.78
C GLN A 472 0.79 13.39 -41.58
N PRO A 473 -0.22 13.66 -40.77
CA PRO A 473 -0.54 12.84 -39.62
C PRO A 473 -0.90 11.41 -40.03
N GLY A 474 -0.41 10.42 -39.26
CA GLY A 474 -0.74 9.01 -39.51
C GLY A 474 0.16 8.29 -40.53
N THR A 475 0.91 8.99 -41.33
CA THR A 475 1.85 8.38 -42.28
C THR A 475 3.27 8.45 -41.72
N PRO A 476 3.98 7.29 -41.53
CA PRO A 476 5.38 7.32 -41.11
C PRO A 476 6.25 8.14 -42.04
N ALA A 477 7.06 9.03 -41.48
CA ALA A 477 8.03 9.80 -42.27
C ALA A 477 9.17 8.85 -42.68
N THR A 478 9.42 8.78 -43.97
CA THR A 478 10.48 7.95 -44.56
C THR A 478 11.35 8.80 -45.49
N GLY A 479 12.65 8.43 -45.56
CA GLY A 479 13.60 9.08 -46.45
C GLY A 479 13.96 10.53 -46.07
N ASP A 480 14.57 11.25 -47.03
CA ASP A 480 15.05 12.60 -46.82
C ASP A 480 13.90 13.62 -46.86
N GLN A 481 13.81 14.42 -45.83
CA GLN A 481 12.88 15.56 -45.74
C GLN A 481 13.63 16.85 -46.04
N GLN A 482 13.09 17.65 -46.95
CA GLN A 482 13.74 18.90 -47.35
C GLN A 482 13.01 20.10 -46.75
N VAL A 483 13.75 21.03 -46.18
CA VAL A 483 13.27 22.32 -45.66
C VAL A 483 14.21 23.46 -46.11
N CYS A 484 13.68 24.67 -46.20
CA CYS A 484 14.49 25.84 -46.40
C CYS A 484 15.26 26.22 -45.13
N SER A 485 16.37 26.95 -45.27
CA SER A 485 17.27 27.34 -44.16
C SER A 485 16.60 28.17 -43.04
N ASP A 486 15.47 28.77 -43.30
CA ASP A 486 14.68 29.59 -42.38
C ASP A 486 13.39 28.89 -41.89
N SER A 487 13.24 27.64 -42.21
CA SER A 487 12.05 26.86 -41.89
C SER A 487 12.34 25.77 -40.83
N VAL A 488 11.31 25.42 -40.06
CA VAL A 488 11.35 24.33 -39.11
C VAL A 488 10.35 23.23 -39.49
N LEU A 489 10.74 22.00 -39.27
CA LEU A 489 9.88 20.81 -39.42
C LEU A 489 9.50 20.28 -38.05
N THR A 490 8.22 20.04 -37.82
CA THR A 490 7.74 19.40 -36.61
C THR A 490 7.59 17.90 -36.85
N LEU A 491 8.41 17.12 -36.16
CA LEU A 491 8.35 15.68 -36.09
C LEU A 491 7.46 15.28 -34.92
N THR A 492 6.63 14.25 -35.11
CA THR A 492 5.78 13.65 -34.05
C THR A 492 6.17 12.21 -33.86
N GLY A 493 6.60 11.86 -32.64
CA GLY A 493 6.83 10.48 -32.26
C GLY A 493 5.51 9.81 -31.82
N ASN A 494 5.23 8.63 -32.36
CA ASN A 494 3.99 7.89 -32.08
C ASN A 494 4.29 6.71 -31.15
N ALA A 495 3.72 6.76 -29.95
CA ALA A 495 3.72 5.70 -28.96
C ALA A 495 2.48 5.85 -28.04
N PRO A 496 2.06 4.80 -27.32
CA PRO A 496 1.01 4.87 -26.30
C PRO A 496 1.28 5.94 -25.23
N SER A 497 0.25 6.40 -24.55
CA SER A 497 0.36 7.53 -23.59
C SER A 497 1.20 7.21 -22.36
N ASP A 498 1.28 5.95 -21.97
CA ASP A 498 2.07 5.38 -20.86
C ASP A 498 3.59 5.30 -21.18
N ILE A 499 3.98 5.58 -22.43
CA ILE A 499 5.36 5.50 -22.92
C ILE A 499 5.96 6.90 -23.04
N ARG A 500 7.15 7.09 -22.49
CA ARG A 500 7.98 8.27 -22.67
C ARG A 500 8.78 8.13 -23.98
N LEU A 501 8.86 9.19 -24.75
CA LEU A 501 9.72 9.27 -25.93
C LEU A 501 11.03 9.97 -25.60
N ILE A 502 12.13 9.47 -26.16
CA ILE A 502 13.48 10.04 -26.02
C ILE A 502 14.09 10.18 -27.41
N TRP A 503 14.25 11.41 -27.86
CA TRP A 503 14.89 11.73 -29.14
C TRP A 503 16.42 11.64 -29.02
N ASN A 504 17.09 11.39 -30.11
CA ASN A 504 18.56 11.41 -30.16
C ASN A 504 19.17 12.79 -29.85
N THR A 505 18.37 13.85 -29.85
CA THR A 505 18.74 15.20 -29.39
C THR A 505 18.69 15.33 -27.85
N GLY A 506 18.20 14.33 -27.13
CA GLY A 506 17.95 14.37 -25.69
C GLY A 506 16.57 14.90 -25.31
N ALA A 507 15.78 15.41 -26.25
CA ALA A 507 14.41 15.85 -25.97
C ALA A 507 13.51 14.68 -25.58
N ILE A 508 12.57 14.93 -24.64
CA ILE A 508 11.63 13.92 -24.10
C ILE A 508 10.16 14.23 -24.43
N THR A 509 9.94 15.13 -25.39
CA THR A 509 8.62 15.57 -25.85
C THR A 509 8.05 14.65 -26.92
N ARG A 510 6.72 14.63 -27.09
CA ARG A 510 6.08 13.87 -28.17
C ARG A 510 6.32 14.49 -29.54
N THR A 511 6.55 15.78 -29.58
CA THR A 511 6.88 16.51 -30.80
C THR A 511 8.27 17.15 -30.67
N LEU A 512 9.00 17.19 -31.78
CA LEU A 512 10.32 17.82 -31.89
C LEU A 512 10.33 18.76 -33.08
N SER A 513 10.60 20.05 -32.87
CA SER A 513 10.81 21.02 -33.92
C SER A 513 12.27 21.05 -34.31
N VAL A 514 12.57 20.79 -35.58
CA VAL A 514 13.92 20.66 -36.10
C VAL A 514 14.13 21.59 -37.32
N GLY A 515 15.24 22.30 -37.35
CA GLY A 515 15.64 23.19 -38.45
C GLY A 515 17.08 22.96 -38.91
N ALA A 516 17.84 22.10 -38.23
CA ALA A 516 19.21 21.78 -38.61
C ALA A 516 19.25 20.45 -39.39
N ALA A 517 20.14 20.36 -40.38
CA ALA A 517 20.37 19.14 -41.14
C ALA A 517 20.86 18.03 -40.20
N GLY A 518 20.36 16.81 -40.36
CA GLY A 518 20.75 15.67 -39.54
C GLY A 518 19.75 14.52 -39.59
N ALA A 519 20.13 13.41 -39.00
CA ALA A 519 19.28 12.23 -38.82
C ALA A 519 18.61 12.28 -37.44
N TYR A 520 17.28 12.26 -37.40
CA TYR A 520 16.49 12.31 -36.20
C TYR A 520 15.85 10.94 -35.93
N THR A 521 16.09 10.41 -34.73
CA THR A 521 15.52 9.14 -34.27
C THR A 521 14.88 9.31 -32.89
N VAL A 522 13.95 8.43 -32.57
CA VAL A 522 13.28 8.43 -31.29
C VAL A 522 13.22 7.00 -30.74
N GLN A 523 13.38 6.86 -29.42
CA GLN A 523 13.16 5.61 -28.67
C GLN A 523 11.98 5.77 -27.74
N ALA A 524 11.24 4.67 -27.55
CA ALA A 524 10.24 4.54 -26.50
C ALA A 524 10.91 4.05 -25.20
N SER A 525 10.52 4.61 -24.06
CA SER A 525 10.94 4.16 -22.72
C SER A 525 9.72 3.97 -21.84
N ASN A 526 9.58 2.80 -21.21
CA ASN A 526 8.54 2.56 -20.23
C ASN A 526 8.91 3.11 -18.85
N LEU A 527 8.02 2.93 -17.87
CA LEU A 527 8.18 3.41 -16.48
C LEU A 527 9.36 2.76 -15.74
N PHE A 528 9.80 1.57 -16.19
CA PHE A 528 10.93 0.84 -15.60
C PHE A 528 12.27 1.21 -16.24
N GLY A 529 12.27 2.14 -17.22
CA GLY A 529 13.48 2.52 -17.95
C GLY A 529 13.85 1.59 -19.11
N CYS A 530 13.03 0.57 -19.42
CA CYS A 530 13.24 -0.30 -20.59
C CYS A 530 13.02 0.48 -21.88
N ARG A 531 13.99 0.39 -22.80
CA ARG A 531 13.97 1.13 -24.06
C ARG A 531 13.68 0.21 -25.25
N SER A 532 12.94 0.74 -26.21
CA SER A 532 12.75 0.10 -27.51
C SER A 532 14.04 0.13 -28.34
N VAL A 533 14.03 -0.50 -29.49
CA VAL A 533 14.97 -0.16 -30.58
C VAL A 533 14.70 1.29 -31.01
N GLN A 534 15.70 1.93 -31.59
CA GLN A 534 15.50 3.24 -32.22
C GLN A 534 14.55 3.15 -33.42
N SER A 535 13.76 4.18 -33.63
CA SER A 535 12.95 4.32 -34.85
C SER A 535 13.83 4.34 -36.09
N ALA A 536 13.25 4.08 -37.24
CA ALA A 536 13.88 4.48 -38.51
C ALA A 536 14.22 5.99 -38.47
N PRO A 537 15.38 6.40 -38.98
CA PRO A 537 15.78 7.81 -39.00
C PRO A 537 14.92 8.60 -39.98
N VAL A 538 14.63 9.84 -39.63
CA VAL A 538 14.15 10.87 -40.54
C VAL A 538 15.32 11.82 -40.80
N ASN A 539 15.82 11.83 -42.03
CA ASN A 539 16.91 12.69 -42.40
C ASN A 539 16.37 14.06 -42.82
N LEU A 540 16.87 15.12 -42.21
CA LEU A 540 16.55 16.48 -42.61
C LEU A 540 17.68 17.06 -43.46
N VAL A 541 17.34 17.43 -44.67
CA VAL A 541 18.21 18.14 -45.58
C VAL A 541 17.76 19.61 -45.64
N VAL A 542 18.65 20.51 -45.24
CA VAL A 542 18.37 21.95 -45.26
C VAL A 542 18.88 22.51 -46.60
N ARG A 543 17.99 23.11 -47.34
CA ARG A 543 18.30 23.77 -48.57
C ARG A 543 18.42 25.27 -48.35
N PRO A 544 19.39 25.94 -49.02
CA PRO A 544 19.44 27.38 -49.01
C PRO A 544 18.10 27.98 -49.48
N ARG A 545 17.74 29.11 -48.93
CA ARG A 545 16.58 29.87 -49.42
C ARG A 545 16.82 30.31 -50.84
N LEU A 546 15.83 30.11 -51.69
CA LEU A 546 15.87 30.68 -53.01
C LEU A 546 15.87 32.19 -52.87
N ILE A 547 16.93 32.81 -53.33
CA ILE A 547 17.05 34.29 -53.38
C ILE A 547 16.35 34.80 -54.65
N ILE A 548 15.48 35.77 -54.47
CA ILE A 548 14.80 36.40 -55.61
C ILE A 548 15.89 37.10 -56.41
N PRO A 549 16.05 36.79 -57.72
CA PRO A 549 17.03 37.48 -58.58
C PRO A 549 16.68 38.97 -58.72
N ILE A 550 17.70 39.78 -58.68
CA ILE A 550 17.55 41.22 -58.95
C ILE A 550 17.50 41.38 -60.46
N ILE A 551 16.40 41.91 -60.97
CA ILE A 551 16.23 42.22 -62.38
C ILE A 551 16.60 43.71 -62.61
N SER A 552 17.59 43.95 -63.41
CA SER A 552 18.02 45.31 -63.80
C SER A 552 17.95 45.47 -65.30
N GLN A 553 17.77 46.71 -65.76
CA GLN A 553 17.84 47.04 -67.15
C GLN A 553 19.32 47.13 -67.58
N ALA A 554 19.73 46.28 -68.50
CA ALA A 554 21.09 46.17 -68.96
C ALA A 554 21.30 46.94 -70.27
N GLY A 555 20.22 47.44 -70.90
CA GLY A 555 20.23 48.26 -72.16
C GLY A 555 18.80 48.64 -72.49
N THR A 556 18.62 49.42 -73.61
CA THR A 556 17.33 49.98 -74.00
C THR A 556 16.23 48.94 -74.17
N TYR A 557 16.60 47.70 -74.50
CA TYR A 557 15.66 46.56 -74.68
C TYR A 557 16.10 45.27 -74.02
N SER A 558 17.04 45.32 -73.06
CA SER A 558 17.55 44.12 -72.38
C SER A 558 17.41 44.22 -70.88
N LEU A 559 17.03 43.11 -70.26
CA LEU A 559 16.96 42.94 -68.83
C LEU A 559 18.02 41.92 -68.39
N LYS A 560 18.67 42.17 -67.27
CA LYS A 560 19.66 41.28 -66.66
C LYS A 560 19.12 40.79 -65.31
N ALA A 561 19.09 39.45 -65.10
CA ALA A 561 18.87 38.88 -63.79
C ALA A 561 20.21 38.62 -63.12
N THR A 562 20.38 39.08 -61.91
CA THR A 562 21.56 38.83 -61.11
C THR A 562 21.13 38.12 -59.83
N VAL A 563 21.75 36.97 -59.57
CA VAL A 563 21.59 36.24 -58.29
C VAL A 563 22.84 36.51 -57.46
N PRO A 564 22.72 36.87 -56.18
CA PRO A 564 23.88 37.02 -55.30
C PRO A 564 24.74 35.77 -55.30
N ALA A 565 26.05 35.89 -55.25
CA ALA A 565 27.05 34.81 -55.40
C ALA A 565 26.94 33.69 -54.35
N GLU A 566 26.21 33.91 -53.22
CA GLU A 566 26.04 32.98 -52.13
C GLU A 566 24.90 31.99 -52.35
N SER A 567 24.17 31.98 -53.46
CA SER A 567 22.97 31.20 -53.71
C SER A 567 23.21 29.68 -53.89
N GLY A 568 24.42 29.29 -54.30
CA GLY A 568 24.80 27.88 -54.53
C GLY A 568 23.98 27.14 -55.61
N PHE A 569 23.17 27.88 -56.37
CA PHE A 569 22.41 27.36 -57.50
C PHE A 569 23.05 27.83 -58.83
N GLY A 570 23.10 26.91 -59.77
CA GLY A 570 23.53 27.27 -61.17
C GLY A 570 22.61 28.30 -61.81
N ASP A 571 23.17 29.11 -62.71
CA ASP A 571 22.51 30.22 -63.35
C ASP A 571 21.43 29.78 -64.36
N PHE A 572 20.38 29.16 -63.90
CA PHE A 572 19.24 28.75 -64.72
C PHE A 572 18.08 29.71 -64.49
N PHE A 573 17.75 30.51 -65.45
CA PHE A 573 16.65 31.49 -65.42
C PHE A 573 15.57 31.08 -66.41
N ASP A 574 14.30 31.02 -65.97
CA ASP A 574 13.13 30.81 -66.81
C ASP A 574 12.41 32.16 -67.01
N TRP A 575 12.69 32.81 -68.08
CA TRP A 575 12.08 34.09 -68.46
C TRP A 575 10.70 33.87 -69.05
N ARG A 576 9.70 34.52 -68.51
CA ARG A 576 8.30 34.38 -68.95
C ARG A 576 7.64 35.71 -69.15
N ARG A 577 6.79 35.82 -70.20
CA ARG A 577 5.83 36.91 -70.38
C ARG A 577 4.44 36.38 -70.12
N GLY A 578 3.91 36.61 -68.91
CA GLY A 578 2.71 35.91 -68.41
C GLY A 578 2.97 34.42 -68.23
N SER A 579 2.12 33.56 -68.74
CA SER A 579 2.28 32.09 -68.67
C SER A 579 3.22 31.48 -69.70
N ASN A 580 3.69 32.30 -70.72
CA ASN A 580 4.50 31.79 -71.81
C ASN A 580 5.98 31.97 -71.56
N ALA A 581 6.77 30.89 -71.68
CA ALA A 581 8.24 30.94 -71.64
C ALA A 581 8.79 31.74 -72.89
N LEU A 582 9.77 32.60 -72.67
CA LEU A 582 10.46 33.31 -73.77
C LEU A 582 11.54 32.39 -74.35
N GLN A 583 11.42 32.03 -75.62
CA GLN A 583 12.37 31.11 -76.25
C GLN A 583 13.80 31.76 -76.30
N ASN A 584 14.80 30.89 -76.01
CA ASN A 584 16.23 31.22 -76.09
C ASN A 584 16.76 32.27 -75.09
N GLN A 585 16.10 32.43 -73.90
CA GLN A 585 16.47 33.44 -72.92
C GLN A 585 16.89 32.82 -71.60
N ASN A 586 17.57 31.67 -71.58
CA ASN A 586 17.96 30.94 -70.36
C ASN A 586 19.36 31.35 -69.86
N THR A 587 19.83 32.52 -70.14
CA THR A 587 21.13 33.08 -69.73
C THR A 587 20.94 34.34 -68.89
N SER A 588 21.93 34.69 -68.08
CA SER A 588 21.96 35.83 -67.18
C SER A 588 22.34 37.16 -67.87
N ILE A 589 22.21 37.26 -69.19
CA ILE A 589 22.67 38.46 -69.96
C ILE A 589 22.07 39.71 -69.44
#